data_202a6b1aae0f4c8d9c6d2f250aa13ede
#
_entry.id   202a6b1aae0f4c8d9c6d2f250aa13ede
#
_cell.length_a   1.000
_cell.length_b   1.000
_cell.length_c   1.000
_cell.angle_alpha   90.00
_cell.angle_beta   90.00
_cell.angle_gamma   90.00
#
_symmetry.space_group_name_H-M   'P 1'
#
loop_
_entity.id
_entity.type
_entity.pdbx_description
1 polymer ?
#
loop_
_entity_poly.entity_id
_entity_poly.type
_entity_poly.pdbx_seq_one_letter_code
_entity_poly.pdbx_strand_id
1 'polypeptide(L)'
;MLSGSLSSIKIDDQSYTANLIGFDEYADLAVLKVNGDNLRPIIFSATDDLKVGDTVYAIGNPFNLGISVSKGILSATGRNFGNPYLDIIQTDAAINLGSSGGAIINEAGELIGLSTLIASGSGGSDGVGFALPSSRVLSIADEIIKYGDVSLSLIHISEPTRPLYI
;
A
#
# COMPACT_ATOMS: atom_id res chain seq x y z
N MET A 1 16.03 -18.41 -5.10
CA MET A 1 16.93 -17.26 -4.90
C MET A 1 16.75 -16.31 -6.08
N LEU A 2 15.91 -15.32 -5.95
CA LEU A 2 15.88 -14.19 -6.89
C LEU A 2 17.05 -13.28 -6.49
N SER A 3 18.16 -13.40 -7.20
CA SER A 3 19.33 -12.53 -7.05
C SER A 3 18.89 -11.11 -7.37
N GLY A 4 19.13 -10.18 -6.43
CA GLY A 4 18.65 -8.82 -6.46
C GLY A 4 18.78 -8.13 -7.82
N SER A 5 17.66 -7.95 -8.47
CA SER A 5 17.61 -7.06 -9.62
C SER A 5 17.81 -5.64 -9.09
N LEU A 6 18.92 -5.03 -9.48
CA LEU A 6 19.17 -3.61 -9.22
C LEU A 6 18.12 -2.81 -9.97
N SER A 7 17.23 -2.17 -9.23
CA SER A 7 16.26 -1.25 -9.78
C SER A 7 16.74 0.19 -9.58
N SER A 8 16.46 1.06 -10.52
CA SER A 8 16.70 2.49 -10.34
C SER A 8 15.41 3.15 -9.87
N ILE A 9 15.48 3.88 -8.77
CA ILE A 9 14.37 4.69 -8.28
C ILE A 9 14.75 6.15 -8.30
N LYS A 10 13.78 7.00 -8.51
CA LYS A 10 13.96 8.46 -8.52
C LYS A 10 13.31 9.05 -7.27
N ILE A 11 14.09 9.80 -6.50
CA ILE A 11 13.62 10.53 -5.34
C ILE A 11 14.00 11.99 -5.59
N ASP A 12 13.01 12.87 -5.62
CA ASP A 12 13.16 14.23 -6.13
C ASP A 12 13.75 14.18 -7.57
N ASP A 13 14.84 14.86 -7.84
CA ASP A 13 15.53 14.84 -9.13
C ASP A 13 16.75 13.91 -9.17
N GLN A 14 16.98 13.13 -8.11
CA GLN A 14 18.12 12.23 -8.00
C GLN A 14 17.71 10.78 -8.25
N SER A 15 18.55 10.05 -8.99
CA SER A 15 18.37 8.61 -9.22
C SER A 15 19.25 7.83 -8.25
N TYR A 16 18.63 6.83 -7.60
CA TYR A 16 19.29 5.94 -6.65
C TYR A 16 19.23 4.50 -7.16
N THR A 17 20.30 3.77 -6.93
CA THR A 17 20.26 2.32 -7.08
C THR A 17 19.54 1.70 -5.89
N ALA A 18 18.51 0.92 -6.16
CA ALA A 18 17.72 0.24 -5.15
C ALA A 18 17.99 -1.27 -5.17
N ASN A 19 18.16 -1.85 -4.01
CA ASN A 19 18.25 -3.30 -3.82
C ASN A 19 16.93 -3.82 -3.30
N LEU A 20 16.38 -4.85 -3.93
CA LEU A 20 15.19 -5.54 -3.41
C LEU A 20 15.59 -6.30 -2.15
N ILE A 21 14.92 -6.00 -1.03
CA ILE A 21 15.06 -6.73 0.24
C ILE A 21 14.14 -7.94 0.24
N GLY A 22 12.90 -7.77 -0.22
CA GLY A 22 11.91 -8.80 -0.36
C GLY A 22 10.56 -8.22 -0.77
N PHE A 23 9.58 -9.10 -0.93
CA PHE A 23 8.23 -8.71 -1.33
C PHE A 23 7.19 -9.70 -0.80
N ASP A 24 5.96 -9.23 -0.68
CA ASP A 24 4.77 -10.02 -0.38
C ASP A 24 3.82 -9.98 -1.58
N GLU A 25 3.62 -11.12 -2.24
CA GLU A 25 2.73 -11.24 -3.41
C GLU A 25 1.25 -11.04 -3.05
N TYR A 26 0.84 -11.37 -1.82
CA TYR A 26 -0.56 -11.28 -1.40
C TYR A 26 -0.99 -9.85 -1.08
N ALA A 27 -0.06 -9.08 -0.50
CA ALA A 27 -0.28 -7.67 -0.21
C ALA A 27 0.14 -6.76 -1.36
N ASP A 28 0.79 -7.31 -2.40
CA ASP A 28 1.41 -6.57 -3.52
C ASP A 28 2.37 -5.47 -3.00
N LEU A 29 3.20 -5.84 -2.01
CA LEU A 29 4.11 -4.93 -1.33
C LEU A 29 5.57 -5.39 -1.49
N ALA A 30 6.45 -4.49 -1.90
CA ALA A 30 7.89 -4.73 -1.97
C ALA A 30 8.66 -3.75 -1.10
N VAL A 31 9.75 -4.23 -0.49
CA VAL A 31 10.69 -3.42 0.27
C VAL A 31 11.97 -3.25 -0.51
N LEU A 32 12.32 -2.00 -0.80
CA LEU A 32 13.53 -1.62 -1.50
C LEU A 32 14.47 -0.87 -0.56
N LYS A 33 15.76 -1.20 -0.60
CA LYS A 33 16.81 -0.50 0.13
C LYS A 33 17.60 0.40 -0.82
N VAL A 34 17.71 1.66 -0.45
CA VAL A 34 18.57 2.64 -1.12
C VAL A 34 19.61 3.18 -0.16
N ASN A 35 20.75 3.59 -0.71
CA ASN A 35 21.76 4.34 0.03
C ASN A 35 21.65 5.79 -0.43
N GLY A 36 21.20 6.65 0.44
CA GLY A 36 21.03 8.08 0.16
C GLY A 36 21.13 8.89 1.44
N ASP A 37 21.74 10.05 1.33
CA ASP A 37 21.82 11.02 2.42
C ASP A 37 20.62 11.98 2.35
N ASN A 38 20.15 12.45 3.50
CA ASN A 38 19.09 13.45 3.62
C ASN A 38 17.70 13.00 3.13
N LEU A 39 17.44 11.71 3.09
CA LEU A 39 16.10 11.19 2.81
C LEU A 39 15.16 11.54 3.98
N ARG A 40 13.96 12.03 3.65
CA ARG A 40 12.94 12.36 4.66
C ARG A 40 11.92 11.25 4.74
N PRO A 41 11.83 10.52 5.86
CA PRO A 41 10.79 9.52 6.04
C PRO A 41 9.42 10.19 6.19
N ILE A 42 8.39 9.53 5.66
CA ILE A 42 7.01 9.91 5.95
C ILE A 42 6.64 9.42 7.36
N ILE A 43 5.82 10.20 8.05
CA ILE A 43 5.25 9.78 9.35
C ILE A 43 4.06 8.87 9.07
N PHE A 44 4.01 7.74 9.76
CA PHE A 44 2.88 6.81 9.69
C PHE A 44 1.83 7.22 10.70
N SER A 45 0.59 7.37 10.25
CA SER A 45 -0.55 7.62 11.14
C SER A 45 -0.93 6.34 11.89
N ALA A 46 -1.42 6.50 13.12
CA ALA A 46 -2.10 5.42 13.83
C ALA A 46 -3.43 5.14 13.13
N THR A 47 -3.55 3.95 12.51
CA THR A 47 -4.75 3.59 11.73
C THR A 47 -5.98 3.34 12.58
N ASP A 48 -5.81 3.15 13.88
CA ASP A 48 -6.92 2.92 14.83
C ASP A 48 -7.81 4.14 15.03
N ASP A 49 -7.30 5.34 14.70
CA ASP A 49 -8.04 6.61 14.81
C ASP A 49 -8.81 6.99 13.54
N LEU A 50 -8.67 6.23 12.44
CA LEU A 50 -9.31 6.54 11.15
C LEU A 50 -10.82 6.35 11.21
N LYS A 51 -11.56 7.37 10.81
CA LYS A 51 -13.03 7.37 10.76
C LYS A 51 -13.54 7.59 9.34
N VAL A 52 -14.60 6.89 9.01
CA VAL A 52 -15.35 7.14 7.77
C VAL A 52 -15.80 8.60 7.77
N GLY A 53 -15.51 9.30 6.67
CA GLY A 53 -15.74 10.74 6.53
C GLY A 53 -14.49 11.59 6.73
N ASP A 54 -13.40 11.05 7.28
CA ASP A 54 -12.15 11.81 7.41
C ASP A 54 -11.61 12.22 6.04
N THR A 55 -11.11 13.44 5.94
CA THR A 55 -10.47 13.95 4.74
C THR A 55 -9.18 13.20 4.46
N VAL A 56 -8.99 12.79 3.21
CA VAL A 56 -7.77 12.14 2.74
C VAL A 56 -7.28 12.74 1.43
N TYR A 57 -5.98 12.61 1.18
CA TYR A 57 -5.35 13.01 -0.07
C TYR A 57 -4.63 11.81 -0.66
N ALA A 58 -4.92 11.50 -1.92
CA ALA A 58 -4.20 10.50 -2.68
C ALA A 58 -3.11 11.18 -3.51
N ILE A 59 -1.87 10.73 -3.34
CA ILE A 59 -0.69 11.24 -4.02
C ILE A 59 -0.13 10.14 -4.90
N GLY A 60 0.03 10.40 -6.18
CA GLY A 60 0.54 9.41 -7.13
C GLY A 60 1.05 10.06 -8.39
N ASN A 61 1.44 9.23 -9.36
CA ASN A 61 1.87 9.67 -10.68
C ASN A 61 1.03 8.99 -11.77
N PRO A 62 -0.29 9.32 -11.85
CA PRO A 62 -1.17 8.69 -12.80
C PRO A 62 -0.71 8.95 -14.22
N PHE A 63 -0.75 7.93 -15.06
CA PHE A 63 -0.37 7.99 -16.47
C PHE A 63 1.07 8.48 -16.73
N ASN A 64 1.93 8.50 -15.72
CA ASN A 64 3.30 9.02 -15.78
C ASN A 64 3.38 10.51 -16.22
N LEU A 65 2.37 11.30 -15.85
CA LEU A 65 2.28 12.73 -16.19
C LEU A 65 2.91 13.64 -15.13
N GLY A 66 3.47 13.08 -14.08
CA GLY A 66 4.01 13.80 -12.94
C GLY A 66 3.16 13.62 -11.68
N ILE A 67 3.70 14.07 -10.54
CA ILE A 67 3.03 13.94 -9.24
C ILE A 67 1.71 14.70 -9.27
N SER A 68 0.65 14.00 -8.92
CA SER A 68 -0.71 14.53 -8.81
C SER A 68 -1.25 14.27 -7.41
N VAL A 69 -2.10 15.19 -6.93
CA VAL A 69 -2.79 15.07 -5.65
C VAL A 69 -4.29 15.18 -5.90
N SER A 70 -5.05 14.23 -5.39
CA SER A 70 -6.50 14.27 -5.36
C SER A 70 -7.00 14.29 -3.92
N LYS A 71 -8.09 14.99 -3.65
CA LYS A 71 -8.72 15.05 -2.33
C LYS A 71 -10.03 14.25 -2.35
N GLY A 72 -10.28 13.55 -1.26
CA GLY A 72 -11.53 12.84 -1.01
C GLY A 72 -11.72 12.57 0.46
N ILE A 73 -12.52 11.56 0.79
CA ILE A 73 -12.76 11.10 2.13
C ILE A 73 -12.43 9.61 2.28
N LEU A 74 -12.23 9.18 3.50
CA LEU A 74 -12.24 7.77 3.87
C LEU A 74 -13.68 7.26 3.78
N SER A 75 -13.98 6.44 2.78
CA SER A 75 -15.34 5.96 2.51
C SER A 75 -15.71 4.70 3.30
N ALA A 76 -14.72 3.86 3.61
CA ALA A 76 -14.88 2.66 4.44
C ALA A 76 -13.54 2.17 4.97
N THR A 77 -13.60 1.35 6.03
CA THR A 77 -12.48 0.59 6.60
C THR A 77 -12.86 -0.89 6.68
N GLY A 78 -11.86 -1.77 6.85
CA GLY A 78 -12.10 -3.19 7.08
C GLY A 78 -12.61 -3.97 5.86
N ARG A 79 -12.34 -3.51 4.63
CA ARG A 79 -12.68 -4.27 3.42
C ARG A 79 -11.67 -5.40 3.23
N ASN A 80 -12.12 -6.64 3.06
CA ASN A 80 -11.23 -7.79 2.98
C ASN A 80 -11.24 -8.53 1.63
N PHE A 81 -12.23 -8.31 0.74
CA PHE A 81 -12.35 -8.96 -0.57
C PHE A 81 -12.05 -10.47 -0.57
N GLY A 82 -12.40 -11.16 0.52
CA GLY A 82 -12.10 -12.58 0.72
C GLY A 82 -10.68 -12.87 1.25
N ASN A 83 -9.85 -11.84 1.43
CA ASN A 83 -8.55 -11.93 2.08
C ASN A 83 -8.57 -11.16 3.41
N PRO A 84 -8.76 -11.84 4.56
CA PRO A 84 -8.87 -11.20 5.88
C PRO A 84 -7.59 -10.48 6.33
N TYR A 85 -6.49 -10.70 5.59
CA TYR A 85 -5.20 -10.09 5.85
C TYR A 85 -5.11 -8.62 5.52
N LEU A 86 -5.88 -8.17 4.53
CA LEU A 86 -5.59 -6.89 3.92
C LEU A 86 -6.24 -5.74 4.67
N ASP A 87 -7.37 -5.95 5.34
CA ASP A 87 -8.07 -4.90 6.11
C ASP A 87 -8.15 -3.56 5.37
N ILE A 88 -8.43 -3.62 4.07
CA ILE A 88 -8.29 -2.54 3.10
C ILE A 88 -9.18 -1.35 3.46
N ILE A 89 -8.65 -0.14 3.32
CA ILE A 89 -9.41 1.10 3.39
C ILE A 89 -9.91 1.51 2.01
N GLN A 90 -11.08 2.13 1.97
CA GLN A 90 -11.71 2.64 0.75
C GLN A 90 -11.77 4.17 0.79
N THR A 91 -11.52 4.82 -0.35
CA THR A 91 -11.63 6.27 -0.51
C THR A 91 -12.32 6.63 -1.84
N ASP A 92 -12.95 7.79 -1.89
CA ASP A 92 -13.45 8.41 -3.12
C ASP A 92 -12.45 9.39 -3.75
N ALA A 93 -11.29 9.63 -3.09
CA ALA A 93 -10.19 10.35 -3.72
C ALA A 93 -9.80 9.64 -5.04
N ALA A 94 -9.62 10.40 -6.11
CA ALA A 94 -9.37 9.84 -7.43
C ALA A 94 -8.04 9.09 -7.46
N ILE A 95 -8.11 7.76 -7.65
CA ILE A 95 -6.99 6.86 -7.87
C ILE A 95 -7.13 6.30 -9.29
N ASN A 96 -6.11 6.47 -10.11
CA ASN A 96 -6.10 6.04 -11.52
C ASN A 96 -4.92 5.10 -11.78
N LEU A 97 -4.89 4.49 -12.95
CA LEU A 97 -3.76 3.68 -13.41
C LEU A 97 -2.44 4.46 -13.29
N GLY A 98 -1.43 3.84 -12.69
CA GLY A 98 -0.15 4.46 -12.39
C GLY A 98 -0.08 5.13 -11.00
N SER A 99 -1.20 5.23 -10.26
CA SER A 99 -1.20 5.67 -8.87
C SER A 99 -0.93 4.56 -7.86
N SER A 100 -0.93 3.28 -8.28
CA SER A 100 -0.64 2.15 -7.38
C SER A 100 0.73 2.32 -6.72
N GLY A 101 0.80 2.05 -5.41
CA GLY A 101 1.97 2.34 -4.58
C GLY A 101 2.08 3.80 -4.12
N GLY A 102 1.19 4.68 -4.59
CA GLY A 102 1.11 6.07 -4.14
C GLY A 102 0.60 6.19 -2.71
N ALA A 103 0.93 7.30 -2.05
CA ALA A 103 0.56 7.55 -0.67
C ALA A 103 -0.89 8.04 -0.56
N ILE A 104 -1.62 7.50 0.41
CA ILE A 104 -2.83 8.13 0.94
C ILE A 104 -2.47 8.75 2.28
N ILE A 105 -2.70 10.05 2.42
CA ILE A 105 -2.33 10.80 3.63
C ILE A 105 -3.54 11.49 4.25
N ASN A 106 -3.46 11.79 5.54
CA ASN A 106 -4.42 12.62 6.27
C ASN A 106 -4.10 14.11 6.14
N GLU A 107 -4.89 14.98 6.79
CA GLU A 107 -4.69 16.43 6.80
C GLU A 107 -3.41 16.88 7.52
N ALA A 108 -2.83 16.05 8.38
CA ALA A 108 -1.54 16.30 9.02
C ALA A 108 -0.33 15.90 8.13
N GLY A 109 -0.57 15.32 6.96
CA GLY A 109 0.47 14.81 6.06
C GLY A 109 1.04 13.46 6.47
N GLU A 110 0.36 12.73 7.36
CA GLU A 110 0.77 11.40 7.81
C GLU A 110 0.21 10.33 6.87
N LEU A 111 0.99 9.28 6.64
CA LEU A 111 0.60 8.15 5.81
C LEU A 111 -0.47 7.32 6.50
N ILE A 112 -1.63 7.18 5.87
CA ILE A 112 -2.72 6.30 6.32
C ILE A 112 -2.82 5.02 5.49
N GLY A 113 -2.21 4.98 4.31
CA GLY A 113 -2.16 3.79 3.48
C GLY A 113 -1.42 3.99 2.16
N LEU A 114 -1.22 2.88 1.44
CA LEU A 114 -0.68 2.86 0.08
C LEU A 114 -1.79 2.43 -0.89
N SER A 115 -2.00 3.22 -1.95
CA SER A 115 -2.99 2.89 -2.98
C SER A 115 -2.62 1.57 -3.68
N THR A 116 -3.59 0.68 -3.86
CA THR A 116 -3.34 -0.65 -4.44
C THR A 116 -4.28 -0.96 -5.61
N LEU A 117 -5.57 -0.84 -5.42
CA LEU A 117 -6.59 -1.24 -6.39
C LEU A 117 -7.59 -0.10 -6.67
N ILE A 118 -8.22 -0.17 -7.84
CA ILE A 118 -9.43 0.58 -8.17
C ILE A 118 -10.53 -0.40 -8.56
N ALA A 119 -11.76 -0.16 -8.10
CA ALA A 119 -12.92 -0.82 -8.66
C ALA A 119 -13.47 0.08 -9.77
N SER A 120 -13.17 -0.26 -11.01
CA SER A 120 -13.59 0.53 -12.16
C SER A 120 -13.90 -0.36 -13.34
N GLY A 121 -15.03 -0.08 -14.00
CA GLY A 121 -15.37 -0.71 -15.26
C GLY A 121 -14.65 -0.08 -16.47
N SER A 122 -14.13 1.13 -16.32
CA SER A 122 -13.50 1.90 -17.40
C SER A 122 -11.98 1.95 -17.32
N GLY A 123 -11.37 1.51 -16.20
CA GLY A 123 -9.94 1.64 -15.91
C GLY A 123 -9.54 3.01 -15.34
N GLY A 124 -10.50 3.93 -15.21
CA GLY A 124 -10.34 5.22 -14.52
C GLY A 124 -10.95 5.19 -13.12
N SER A 125 -10.89 6.32 -12.40
CA SER A 125 -11.52 6.44 -11.09
C SER A 125 -13.03 6.63 -11.22
N ASP A 126 -13.79 5.67 -10.71
CA ASP A 126 -15.25 5.75 -10.57
C ASP A 126 -15.66 6.16 -9.14
N GLY A 127 -14.75 6.80 -8.37
CA GLY A 127 -14.99 7.20 -6.99
C GLY A 127 -14.86 6.06 -5.98
N VAL A 128 -14.24 4.94 -6.37
CA VAL A 128 -14.01 3.77 -5.52
C VAL A 128 -12.56 3.33 -5.66
N GLY A 129 -11.72 3.85 -4.78
CA GLY A 129 -10.31 3.50 -4.68
C GLY A 129 -10.03 2.74 -3.38
N PHE A 130 -8.99 1.92 -3.39
CA PHE A 130 -8.59 1.09 -2.26
C PHE A 130 -7.12 1.29 -1.92
N ALA A 131 -6.81 1.21 -0.63
CA ALA A 131 -5.45 1.30 -0.14
C ALA A 131 -5.17 0.30 0.98
N LEU A 132 -3.95 -0.22 1.01
CA LEU A 132 -3.45 -1.03 2.12
C LEU A 132 -3.17 -0.10 3.29
N PRO A 133 -3.74 -0.31 4.49
CA PRO A 133 -3.55 0.55 5.65
C PRO A 133 -2.08 0.64 6.08
N SER A 134 -1.67 1.79 6.60
CA SER A 134 -0.30 2.05 7.04
C SER A 134 0.19 1.06 8.11
N SER A 135 -0.68 0.60 9.00
CA SER A 135 -0.37 -0.44 10.00
C SER A 135 -0.01 -1.77 9.34
N ARG A 136 -0.72 -2.16 8.27
CA ARG A 136 -0.40 -3.37 7.50
C ARG A 136 0.88 -3.22 6.71
N VAL A 137 1.09 -2.06 6.08
CA VAL A 137 2.34 -1.75 5.37
C VAL A 137 3.53 -1.91 6.31
N LEU A 138 3.47 -1.35 7.53
CA LEU A 138 4.53 -1.47 8.53
C LEU A 138 4.77 -2.91 8.96
N SER A 139 3.69 -3.64 9.31
CA SER A 139 3.81 -5.03 9.76
C SER A 139 4.48 -5.92 8.70
N ILE A 140 4.01 -5.83 7.46
CA ILE A 140 4.54 -6.62 6.34
C ILE A 140 5.99 -6.20 6.03
N ALA A 141 6.27 -4.89 5.97
CA ALA A 141 7.61 -4.39 5.72
C ALA A 141 8.61 -4.84 6.80
N ASP A 142 8.21 -4.83 8.07
CA ASP A 142 9.03 -5.32 9.19
C ASP A 142 9.36 -6.81 9.05
N GLU A 143 8.39 -7.63 8.64
CA GLU A 143 8.62 -9.06 8.40
C GLU A 143 9.57 -9.28 7.23
N ILE A 144 9.38 -8.57 6.12
CA ILE A 144 10.26 -8.64 4.95
C ILE A 144 11.69 -8.23 5.35
N ILE A 145 11.87 -7.15 6.13
CA ILE A 145 13.19 -6.69 6.56
C ILE A 145 13.89 -7.72 7.46
N LYS A 146 13.14 -8.38 8.35
CA LYS A 146 13.70 -9.35 9.30
C LYS A 146 14.02 -10.70 8.67
N TYR A 147 13.19 -11.16 7.76
CA TYR A 147 13.22 -12.54 7.27
C TYR A 147 13.49 -12.67 5.77
N GLY A 148 13.44 -11.58 5.02
CA GLY A 148 13.59 -11.56 3.55
C GLY A 148 12.35 -12.00 2.77
N ASP A 149 11.33 -12.47 3.47
CA ASP A 149 10.07 -12.95 2.92
C ASP A 149 9.00 -12.93 4.02
N VAL A 150 7.73 -12.79 3.63
CA VAL A 150 6.63 -12.95 4.59
C VAL A 150 6.32 -14.42 4.71
N SER A 151 6.62 -14.98 5.89
CA SER A 151 6.30 -16.36 6.18
C SER A 151 4.80 -16.50 6.45
N LEU A 152 4.01 -16.74 5.40
CA LEU A 152 2.59 -17.11 5.50
C LEU A 152 2.34 -18.36 6.35
N SER A 153 3.41 -19.10 6.70
CA SER A 153 3.34 -20.35 7.44
C SER A 153 2.78 -20.22 8.85
N LEU A 154 2.80 -19.04 9.45
CA LEU A 154 2.27 -18.84 10.81
C LEU A 154 0.78 -18.49 10.86
N ILE A 155 0.16 -18.19 9.73
CA ILE A 155 -1.21 -17.70 9.67
C ILE A 155 -2.20 -18.75 9.15
N HIS A 156 -1.71 -19.71 8.38
CA HIS A 156 -2.52 -20.87 7.96
C HIS A 156 -2.77 -21.93 9.06
N ILE A 157 -2.23 -21.78 10.24
CA ILE A 157 -2.44 -22.73 11.36
C ILE A 157 -3.82 -22.58 12.03
N SER A 158 -4.60 -21.57 11.70
CA SER A 158 -5.88 -21.33 12.35
C SER A 158 -7.13 -21.53 11.46
N GLU A 159 -7.01 -22.03 10.25
CA GLU A 159 -8.20 -22.48 9.53
C GLU A 159 -8.62 -23.88 9.99
N PRO A 160 -9.74 -24.01 10.72
CA PRO A 160 -10.37 -25.31 10.83
C PRO A 160 -10.95 -25.63 9.44
N THR A 161 -10.38 -26.66 8.80
CA THR A 161 -10.98 -27.29 7.63
C THR A 161 -12.39 -27.71 7.99
N ARG A 162 -13.39 -26.90 7.64
CA ARG A 162 -14.78 -27.35 7.58
C ARG A 162 -14.95 -28.07 6.25
N PRO A 163 -15.24 -29.38 6.24
CA PRO A 163 -15.69 -30.03 5.03
C PRO A 163 -17.03 -29.43 4.62
N LEU A 164 -17.09 -28.93 3.40
CA LEU A 164 -18.34 -28.62 2.72
C LEU A 164 -19.06 -29.93 2.49
N TYR A 165 -20.11 -30.21 3.28
CA TYR A 165 -21.12 -31.16 2.89
C TYR A 165 -22.18 -30.41 2.08
N ILE A 166 -22.36 -30.93 0.87
CA ILE A 166 -23.46 -30.61 -0.06
C ILE A 166 -24.82 -31.02 0.58
#